data_13bfbd401b4a2c3db320dd679cdd4511
#
_entry.id   13bfbd401b4a2c3db320dd679cdd4511
#
_cell.length_a   1.000
_cell.length_b   1.000
_cell.length_c   1.000
_cell.angle_alpha   90.00
_cell.angle_beta   90.00
_cell.angle_gamma   90.00
#
_symmetry.space_group_name_H-M   'P 1'
#
loop_
_entity.id
_entity.type
_entity.pdbx_description
1 polymer ?
#
loop_
_entity_poly.entity_id
_entity_poly.type
_entity_poly.pdbx_seq_one_letter_code
_entity_poly.pdbx_strand_id
1 'polypeptide(L)'
;MMKKLIILVLISALAAGMIACHDNSSDTSYQKETKSVVQTEYETQPEMQTSAIQTEALQEVTEAPVQKETGQADQKKTDFDPYSTDNVYDLNPALFERQDGTDYGTLLTDVTYFSTTADDDKRVNILLPPGYDETGAYPVLYMIHGWGGDYTAHLYDGSYLHMLYGNMYRDGLAEPMIIVGVDMYTGKQAIKDDLDGYGLRAAYDKTVDDIAVDLMPFMREHYAAAQGRENTAVAGVSEGGAKSLCTGFQWLDKIGYIAGIAPDGNVISVSGYYSDSYWSIPYFDVLPQPAQDTMPIYLYLAVGSEDPWNIHSTEYFSEVLESMGVSHQYDYVEGFGHDSDFWRVCMYNFIGKIFK
;
A
#
# COMPACT_ATOMS: atom_id res chain seq x y z
N MET A 1 -45.22 23.71 -36.25
CA MET A 1 -46.23 23.65 -35.17
C MET A 1 -45.64 22.88 -34.01
N MET A 2 -45.19 23.62 -32.98
CA MET A 2 -44.57 23.09 -31.77
C MET A 2 -45.68 22.65 -30.81
N LYS A 3 -45.52 21.46 -30.21
CA LYS A 3 -46.27 21.12 -28.99
C LYS A 3 -45.27 20.90 -27.87
N LYS A 4 -45.24 21.84 -26.93
CA LYS A 4 -44.55 21.76 -25.65
C LYS A 4 -45.33 20.79 -24.74
N LEU A 5 -44.64 19.81 -24.16
CA LEU A 5 -45.17 18.95 -23.10
C LEU A 5 -44.58 19.45 -21.78
N ILE A 6 -45.47 19.91 -20.90
CA ILE A 6 -45.18 20.33 -19.53
C ILE A 6 -45.38 19.10 -18.64
N ILE A 7 -44.32 18.64 -17.95
CA ILE A 7 -44.45 17.61 -16.92
C ILE A 7 -44.46 18.30 -15.56
N LEU A 8 -45.58 18.12 -14.86
CA LEU A 8 -45.84 18.63 -13.52
C LEU A 8 -45.26 17.61 -12.51
N VAL A 9 -44.33 18.02 -11.67
CA VAL A 9 -43.83 17.18 -10.56
C VAL A 9 -44.66 17.49 -9.32
N LEU A 10 -45.35 16.48 -8.83
CA LEU A 10 -46.09 16.51 -7.55
C LEU A 10 -45.12 16.13 -6.41
N ILE A 11 -44.90 17.08 -5.51
CA ILE A 11 -44.24 16.86 -4.22
C ILE A 11 -45.32 16.49 -3.21
N SER A 12 -45.29 15.28 -2.66
CA SER A 12 -46.09 14.88 -1.51
C SER A 12 -45.21 14.87 -0.25
N ALA A 13 -45.45 15.83 0.64
CA ALA A 13 -44.96 15.85 1.99
C ALA A 13 -45.82 14.90 2.85
N LEU A 14 -45.16 14.05 3.64
CA LEU A 14 -45.80 13.38 4.76
C LEU A 14 -45.05 13.78 6.07
N ALA A 15 -45.85 14.37 6.94
CA ALA A 15 -45.41 14.86 8.26
C ALA A 15 -45.70 13.83 9.35
N ALA A 16 -44.88 13.92 10.39
CA ALA A 16 -45.14 13.75 11.82
C ALA A 16 -45.27 12.37 12.45
N GLY A 17 -44.41 12.16 13.44
CA GLY A 17 -44.56 11.25 14.57
C GLY A 17 -43.60 11.66 15.67
N MET A 18 -44.02 12.64 16.51
CA MET A 18 -43.34 12.98 17.77
C MET A 18 -43.59 11.89 18.82
N ILE A 19 -42.56 11.49 19.55
CA ILE A 19 -42.69 11.06 20.95
C ILE A 19 -41.57 11.73 21.73
N ALA A 20 -41.97 12.56 22.68
CA ALA A 20 -41.14 13.26 23.65
C ALA A 20 -40.92 12.38 24.89
N CYS A 21 -39.74 12.41 25.46
CA CYS A 21 -39.51 12.19 26.91
C CYS A 21 -38.31 13.01 27.39
N HIS A 22 -38.64 14.03 28.09
CA HIS A 22 -38.12 14.63 29.34
C HIS A 22 -36.65 14.84 29.60
N ASP A 23 -36.36 16.11 29.70
CA ASP A 23 -35.47 16.94 30.53
C ASP A 23 -34.39 16.30 31.41
N ASN A 24 -33.16 16.80 31.30
CA ASN A 24 -32.60 17.62 32.40
C ASN A 24 -31.45 18.53 31.94
N SER A 25 -31.58 19.77 32.37
CA SER A 25 -30.82 20.96 32.21
C SER A 25 -29.34 20.89 32.63
N SER A 26 -28.44 21.51 31.88
CA SER A 26 -27.53 22.51 32.45
C SER A 26 -26.92 23.40 31.36
N ASP A 27 -27.21 24.67 31.51
CA ASP A 27 -26.78 25.85 30.82
C ASP A 27 -25.27 26.07 30.93
N THR A 28 -24.55 26.27 29.83
CA THR A 28 -23.31 27.05 29.83
C THR A 28 -23.13 27.72 28.48
N SER A 29 -23.32 29.03 28.54
CA SER A 29 -23.03 30.00 27.50
C SER A 29 -21.56 30.02 27.09
N TYR A 30 -21.23 29.76 25.83
CA TYR A 30 -19.93 30.11 25.24
C TYR A 30 -20.05 31.35 24.39
N GLN A 31 -19.40 32.42 24.89
CA GLN A 31 -19.18 33.63 24.16
C GLN A 31 -18.18 33.44 23.02
N LYS A 32 -18.55 33.94 21.86
CA LYS A 32 -17.79 33.99 20.64
C LYS A 32 -16.75 35.10 20.74
N GLU A 33 -15.48 34.79 21.00
CA GLU A 33 -14.37 35.73 20.84
C GLU A 33 -13.80 35.61 19.41
N THR A 34 -13.94 36.70 18.69
CA THR A 34 -13.26 36.94 17.41
C THR A 34 -11.80 37.30 17.67
N LYS A 35 -10.85 36.44 17.33
CA LYS A 35 -9.42 36.75 17.28
C LYS A 35 -9.02 37.23 15.89
N SER A 36 -8.45 38.43 15.88
CA SER A 36 -7.86 39.13 14.75
C SER A 36 -6.68 38.36 14.14
N VAL A 37 -6.65 38.35 12.81
CA VAL A 37 -5.54 37.85 11.98
C VAL A 37 -4.32 38.77 12.21
N VAL A 38 -3.22 38.22 12.72
CA VAL A 38 -1.91 38.86 12.74
C VAL A 38 -1.15 38.41 11.49
N GLN A 39 -0.91 39.36 10.58
CA GLN A 39 0.03 39.19 9.47
C GLN A 39 1.46 39.18 10.05
N THR A 40 2.18 38.09 9.85
CA THR A 40 3.63 38.02 10.08
C THR A 40 4.35 38.28 8.76
N GLU A 41 5.09 39.38 8.74
CA GLU A 41 6.02 39.77 7.69
C GLU A 41 7.21 38.79 7.67
N TYR A 42 7.57 38.30 6.48
CA TYR A 42 8.77 37.51 6.26
C TYR A 42 9.99 38.44 6.14
N GLU A 43 10.88 38.37 7.11
CA GLU A 43 12.22 38.96 7.00
C GLU A 43 13.11 38.08 6.12
N THR A 44 13.69 38.73 5.11
CA THR A 44 14.72 38.17 4.21
C THR A 44 16.04 38.02 4.95
N GLN A 45 16.60 36.77 4.98
CA GLN A 45 17.95 36.52 5.47
C GLN A 45 19.03 36.95 4.46
N PRO A 46 20.20 37.40 4.91
CA PRO A 46 21.28 37.88 4.03
C PRO A 46 22.11 36.75 3.43
N GLU A 47 22.59 37.01 2.22
CA GLU A 47 23.51 36.19 1.45
C GLU A 47 24.80 35.83 2.21
N MET A 48 25.14 34.51 2.26
CA MET A 48 26.42 34.05 2.76
C MET A 48 27.50 34.08 1.66
N GLN A 49 28.54 34.83 1.91
CA GLN A 49 29.74 34.93 1.09
C GLN A 49 30.51 33.58 1.03
N THR A 50 30.80 33.14 -0.16
CA THR A 50 31.70 32.01 -0.43
C THR A 50 33.16 32.42 -0.15
N SER A 51 33.79 31.81 0.85
CA SER A 51 35.23 31.84 1.02
C SER A 51 35.86 30.59 0.39
N ALA A 52 36.82 30.84 -0.50
CA ALA A 52 37.63 29.82 -1.15
C ALA A 52 38.50 29.07 -0.13
N ILE A 53 38.40 27.74 -0.11
CA ILE A 53 39.35 26.87 0.61
C ILE A 53 40.28 26.23 -0.40
N GLN A 54 41.57 26.39 -0.13
CA GLN A 54 42.69 25.90 -0.92
C GLN A 54 42.71 24.37 -0.97
N THR A 55 42.97 23.86 -2.17
CA THR A 55 43.20 22.45 -2.50
C THR A 55 44.62 22.07 -2.05
N GLU A 56 44.78 21.23 -1.03
CA GLU A 56 45.99 20.43 -0.79
C GLU A 56 45.85 19.06 -1.44
N ALA A 57 46.84 18.71 -2.25
CA ALA A 57 46.97 17.47 -2.98
C ALA A 57 47.22 16.30 -2.04
N LEU A 58 46.30 15.32 -1.99
CA LEU A 58 46.57 14.00 -1.38
C LEU A 58 47.00 13.02 -2.46
N GLN A 59 48.11 12.37 -2.20
CA GLN A 59 48.77 11.36 -3.04
C GLN A 59 47.85 10.15 -3.27
N GLU A 60 47.78 9.76 -4.52
CA GLU A 60 47.15 8.58 -5.07
C GLU A 60 47.87 7.31 -4.55
N VAL A 61 47.19 6.50 -3.72
CA VAL A 61 47.60 5.12 -3.42
C VAL A 61 46.82 4.23 -4.36
N THR A 62 47.48 3.73 -5.38
CA THR A 62 46.95 2.73 -6.31
C THR A 62 46.89 1.36 -5.63
N GLU A 63 45.72 0.97 -5.16
CA GLU A 63 45.38 -0.42 -4.87
C GLU A 63 44.87 -1.10 -6.13
N ALA A 64 45.46 -2.26 -6.45
CA ALA A 64 45.04 -3.09 -7.58
C ALA A 64 43.63 -3.63 -7.36
N PRO A 65 42.80 -3.75 -8.42
CA PRO A 65 41.43 -4.26 -8.28
C PRO A 65 41.47 -5.76 -7.95
N VAL A 66 40.94 -6.12 -6.78
CA VAL A 66 40.56 -7.50 -6.47
C VAL A 66 39.31 -7.78 -7.34
N GLN A 67 39.45 -8.56 -8.38
CA GLN A 67 38.34 -9.13 -9.11
C GLN A 67 37.62 -10.11 -8.18
N LYS A 68 36.51 -9.65 -7.59
CA LYS A 68 35.47 -10.56 -7.10
C LYS A 68 34.78 -11.10 -8.36
N GLU A 69 35.03 -12.36 -8.66
CA GLU A 69 34.16 -13.12 -9.56
C GLU A 69 32.76 -13.15 -8.92
N THR A 70 31.91 -12.25 -9.36
CA THR A 70 30.47 -12.38 -9.15
C THR A 70 30.01 -13.50 -10.06
N GLY A 71 29.79 -14.69 -9.46
CA GLY A 71 29.04 -15.74 -10.10
C GLY A 71 27.66 -15.18 -10.46
N GLN A 72 27.51 -14.72 -11.69
CA GLN A 72 26.23 -14.48 -12.30
C GLN A 72 25.51 -15.84 -12.38
N ALA A 73 24.62 -16.12 -11.44
CA ALA A 73 23.55 -17.04 -11.69
C ALA A 73 22.76 -16.43 -12.85
N ASP A 74 22.93 -16.99 -14.05
CA ASP A 74 22.06 -16.73 -15.19
C ASP A 74 20.64 -17.14 -14.74
N GLN A 75 19.91 -16.19 -14.16
CA GLN A 75 18.46 -16.31 -13.99
C GLN A 75 17.90 -16.36 -15.40
N LYS A 76 17.53 -17.55 -15.80
CA LYS A 76 16.73 -17.79 -16.97
C LYS A 76 15.44 -16.99 -16.78
N LYS A 77 15.41 -15.78 -17.35
CA LYS A 77 14.23 -14.93 -17.36
C LYS A 77 13.15 -15.77 -18.06
N THR A 78 12.22 -16.28 -17.28
CA THR A 78 11.09 -17.03 -17.82
C THR A 78 10.27 -16.07 -18.66
N ASP A 79 9.86 -16.45 -19.86
CA ASP A 79 8.95 -15.68 -20.72
C ASP A 79 7.51 -15.68 -20.12
N PHE A 80 7.39 -15.69 -18.79
CA PHE A 80 6.11 -15.68 -18.11
C PHE A 80 5.50 -14.28 -18.19
N ASP A 81 4.33 -14.21 -18.81
CA ASP A 81 3.50 -13.02 -18.83
C ASP A 81 2.41 -13.12 -17.76
N PRO A 82 2.45 -12.31 -16.68
CA PRO A 82 1.47 -12.38 -15.60
C PRO A 82 0.04 -12.00 -16.04
N TYR A 83 -0.10 -11.35 -17.19
CA TYR A 83 -1.40 -11.01 -17.77
C TYR A 83 -1.99 -12.12 -18.66
N SER A 84 -1.23 -13.16 -18.97
CA SER A 84 -1.64 -14.25 -19.88
C SER A 84 -2.53 -15.31 -19.24
N THR A 85 -2.69 -15.31 -17.92
CA THR A 85 -3.46 -16.31 -17.16
C THR A 85 -4.64 -15.65 -16.44
N ASP A 86 -5.81 -16.29 -16.53
CA ASP A 86 -7.00 -15.87 -15.80
C ASP A 86 -6.81 -16.05 -14.29
N ASN A 87 -7.45 -15.16 -13.53
CA ASN A 87 -7.53 -15.28 -12.09
C ASN A 87 -8.62 -16.29 -11.67
N VAL A 88 -8.40 -16.94 -10.52
CA VAL A 88 -9.29 -17.98 -9.98
C VAL A 88 -9.81 -17.54 -8.63
N TYR A 89 -11.13 -17.63 -8.42
CA TYR A 89 -11.79 -17.18 -7.20
C TYR A 89 -12.53 -18.29 -6.44
N ASP A 90 -12.82 -19.41 -7.12
CA ASP A 90 -13.33 -20.64 -6.47
C ASP A 90 -12.15 -21.52 -6.03
N LEU A 91 -11.61 -21.22 -4.85
CA LEU A 91 -10.42 -21.85 -4.30
C LEU A 91 -10.78 -22.91 -3.27
N ASN A 92 -9.97 -23.97 -3.23
CA ASN A 92 -10.08 -24.99 -2.19
C ASN A 92 -9.78 -24.36 -0.81
N PRO A 93 -10.70 -24.39 0.18
CA PRO A 93 -10.48 -23.86 1.52
C PRO A 93 -9.24 -24.40 2.24
N ALA A 94 -8.80 -25.63 1.90
CA ALA A 94 -7.59 -26.22 2.46
C ALA A 94 -6.30 -25.42 2.16
N LEU A 95 -6.32 -24.52 1.16
CA LEU A 95 -5.21 -23.59 0.89
C LEU A 95 -4.97 -22.60 2.03
N PHE A 96 -5.98 -22.33 2.84
CA PHE A 96 -5.94 -21.36 3.93
C PHE A 96 -5.80 -22.02 5.31
N GLU A 97 -5.62 -23.33 5.33
CA GLU A 97 -5.47 -24.12 6.55
C GLU A 97 -4.09 -24.77 6.61
N ARG A 98 -3.61 -25.02 7.83
CA ARG A 98 -2.35 -25.72 8.05
C ARG A 98 -2.45 -27.16 7.59
N GLN A 99 -1.53 -27.60 6.74
CA GLN A 99 -1.45 -28.95 6.20
C GLN A 99 -0.29 -29.71 6.84
N ASP A 100 -0.51 -30.97 7.22
CA ASP A 100 0.53 -31.80 7.82
C ASP A 100 1.73 -32.00 6.86
N GLY A 101 2.93 -31.88 7.41
CA GLY A 101 4.17 -32.07 6.66
C GLY A 101 4.57 -30.90 5.75
N THR A 102 3.80 -29.80 5.73
CA THR A 102 4.16 -28.58 5.00
C THR A 102 5.12 -27.75 5.83
N ASP A 103 6.23 -27.32 5.23
CA ASP A 103 7.10 -26.27 5.79
C ASP A 103 6.50 -24.91 5.46
N TYR A 104 6.20 -24.13 6.48
CA TYR A 104 5.62 -22.79 6.35
C TYR A 104 6.64 -21.67 6.45
N GLY A 105 7.95 -22.01 6.47
CA GLY A 105 9.02 -21.04 6.67
C GLY A 105 9.17 -20.59 8.13
N THR A 106 9.88 -19.49 8.33
CA THR A 106 10.14 -18.93 9.67
C THR A 106 9.46 -17.58 9.81
N LEU A 107 8.48 -17.48 10.69
CA LEU A 107 7.82 -16.22 11.02
C LEU A 107 8.56 -15.54 12.18
N LEU A 108 9.08 -14.35 11.91
CA LEU A 108 9.66 -13.44 12.89
C LEU A 108 8.61 -12.39 13.24
N THR A 109 8.27 -12.25 14.51
CA THR A 109 7.26 -11.31 14.99
C THR A 109 7.88 -10.13 15.71
N ASP A 110 7.20 -8.98 15.67
CA ASP A 110 7.60 -7.77 16.40
C ASP A 110 9.04 -7.30 16.09
N VAL A 111 9.51 -7.53 14.86
CA VAL A 111 10.82 -7.04 14.42
C VAL A 111 10.80 -5.53 14.36
N THR A 112 11.73 -4.88 15.06
CA THR A 112 11.79 -3.43 15.18
C THR A 112 12.84 -2.84 14.24
N TYR A 113 12.52 -1.73 13.58
CA TYR A 113 13.44 -0.89 12.84
C TYR A 113 13.20 0.58 13.16
N PHE A 114 14.24 1.41 13.09
CA PHE A 114 14.09 2.85 13.22
C PHE A 114 13.64 3.45 11.87
N SER A 115 12.51 4.14 11.88
CA SER A 115 12.00 4.88 10.71
C SER A 115 12.38 6.36 10.84
N THR A 116 13.18 6.85 9.92
CA THR A 116 13.51 8.28 9.84
C THR A 116 12.28 9.09 9.42
N THR A 117 11.38 8.49 8.65
CA THR A 117 10.12 9.07 8.19
C THR A 117 9.11 9.26 9.34
N ALA A 118 9.06 8.31 10.28
CA ALA A 118 8.23 8.40 11.49
C ALA A 118 8.89 9.23 12.61
N ASP A 119 10.23 9.35 12.59
CA ASP A 119 11.06 9.81 13.71
C ASP A 119 10.78 8.98 14.98
N ASP A 120 10.64 7.65 14.80
CA ASP A 120 10.33 6.68 15.87
C ASP A 120 10.64 5.24 15.43
N ASP A 121 10.66 4.32 16.39
CA ASP A 121 10.74 2.89 16.12
C ASP A 121 9.42 2.37 15.56
N LYS A 122 9.48 1.61 14.46
CA LYS A 122 8.35 0.89 13.88
C LYS A 122 8.54 -0.61 13.97
N ARG A 123 7.45 -1.36 13.85
CA ARG A 123 7.46 -2.83 13.91
C ARG A 123 6.88 -3.44 12.64
N VAL A 124 7.41 -4.62 12.29
CA VAL A 124 6.94 -5.46 11.19
C VAL A 124 6.94 -6.92 11.62
N ASN A 125 6.09 -7.74 10.99
CA ASN A 125 6.26 -9.18 10.98
C ASN A 125 6.92 -9.61 9.68
N ILE A 126 7.85 -10.57 9.74
CA ILE A 126 8.61 -11.03 8.58
C ILE A 126 8.47 -12.55 8.46
N LEU A 127 8.00 -13.02 7.33
CA LEU A 127 8.00 -14.45 6.98
C LEU A 127 9.15 -14.73 6.02
N LEU A 128 10.13 -15.47 6.51
CA LEU A 128 11.20 -16.03 5.68
C LEU A 128 10.70 -17.31 4.99
N PRO A 129 11.00 -17.53 3.71
CA PRO A 129 10.49 -18.68 2.97
C PRO A 129 11.00 -20.01 3.52
N PRO A 130 10.32 -21.13 3.22
CA PRO A 130 10.86 -22.45 3.50
C PRO A 130 12.25 -22.64 2.93
N GLY A 131 13.17 -23.18 3.74
CA GLY A 131 14.56 -23.35 3.33
C GLY A 131 15.36 -22.07 3.16
N TYR A 132 14.95 -20.95 3.82
CA TYR A 132 15.68 -19.69 3.79
C TYR A 132 17.16 -19.85 4.15
N ASP A 133 18.04 -19.24 3.34
CA ASP A 133 19.49 -19.19 3.53
C ASP A 133 19.95 -17.73 3.48
N GLU A 134 20.67 -17.28 4.50
CA GLU A 134 21.18 -15.91 4.60
C GLU A 134 22.14 -15.53 3.45
N THR A 135 22.72 -16.52 2.75
CA THR A 135 23.58 -16.31 1.58
C THR A 135 22.81 -16.23 0.26
N GLY A 136 21.49 -16.42 0.31
CA GLY A 136 20.59 -16.34 -0.84
C GLY A 136 20.29 -14.90 -1.27
N ALA A 137 19.32 -14.80 -2.18
CA ALA A 137 18.74 -13.51 -2.59
C ALA A 137 17.25 -13.74 -2.90
N TYR A 138 16.38 -13.26 -2.03
CA TYR A 138 14.94 -13.51 -2.11
C TYR A 138 14.18 -12.24 -2.46
N PRO A 139 13.26 -12.26 -3.42
CA PRO A 139 12.35 -11.16 -3.65
C PRO A 139 11.49 -10.90 -2.41
N VAL A 140 10.96 -9.68 -2.31
CA VAL A 140 10.22 -9.23 -1.11
C VAL A 140 8.84 -8.73 -1.49
N LEU A 141 7.82 -9.24 -0.80
CA LEU A 141 6.45 -8.74 -0.83
C LEU A 141 6.15 -7.95 0.47
N TYR A 142 5.87 -6.66 0.34
CA TYR A 142 5.39 -5.79 1.41
C TYR A 142 3.86 -5.79 1.42
N MET A 143 3.25 -6.31 2.50
CA MET A 143 1.80 -6.41 2.65
C MET A 143 1.28 -5.34 3.61
N ILE A 144 0.39 -4.47 3.12
CA ILE A 144 -0.15 -3.32 3.84
C ILE A 144 -1.59 -3.61 4.29
N HIS A 145 -1.88 -3.40 5.57
CA HIS A 145 -3.19 -3.61 6.17
C HIS A 145 -4.21 -2.53 5.79
N GLY A 146 -5.52 -2.79 6.03
CA GLY A 146 -6.59 -1.81 5.91
C GLY A 146 -6.63 -0.79 7.06
N TRP A 147 -7.57 0.16 7.00
CA TRP A 147 -7.74 1.19 8.02
C TRP A 147 -7.88 0.60 9.42
N GLY A 148 -7.14 1.15 10.38
CA GLY A 148 -7.20 0.76 11.79
C GLY A 148 -6.50 -0.57 12.13
N GLY A 149 -5.87 -1.24 11.16
CA GLY A 149 -5.03 -2.40 11.39
C GLY A 149 -3.62 -2.05 11.87
N ASP A 150 -2.75 -3.05 11.87
CA ASP A 150 -1.32 -2.95 12.14
C ASP A 150 -0.53 -4.03 11.38
N TYR A 151 0.78 -4.13 11.59
CA TYR A 151 1.67 -5.11 10.96
C TYR A 151 1.28 -6.58 11.17
N THR A 152 0.40 -6.89 12.13
CA THR A 152 -0.06 -8.26 12.40
C THR A 152 -1.31 -8.63 11.61
N ALA A 153 -2.03 -7.67 11.03
CA ALA A 153 -3.37 -7.86 10.45
C ALA A 153 -3.47 -9.02 9.44
N HIS A 154 -2.42 -9.22 8.63
CA HIS A 154 -2.38 -10.26 7.59
C HIS A 154 -1.32 -11.32 7.82
N LEU A 155 -0.32 -11.06 8.69
CA LEU A 155 0.84 -11.93 8.85
C LEU A 155 1.12 -12.21 10.33
N TYR A 156 0.57 -13.31 10.82
CA TYR A 156 0.83 -13.92 12.13
C TYR A 156 0.79 -15.44 12.00
N ASP A 157 1.21 -16.20 13.02
CA ASP A 157 1.20 -17.65 12.94
C ASP A 157 -0.23 -18.19 12.78
N GLY A 158 -0.44 -18.91 11.69
CA GLY A 158 -1.76 -19.43 11.30
C GLY A 158 -2.68 -18.42 10.60
N SER A 159 -2.20 -17.20 10.28
CA SER A 159 -2.96 -16.27 9.44
C SER A 159 -3.21 -16.85 8.04
N TYR A 160 -4.24 -16.33 7.37
CA TYR A 160 -4.54 -16.80 6.02
C TYR A 160 -3.35 -16.63 5.05
N LEU A 161 -2.61 -15.52 5.15
CA LEU A 161 -1.46 -15.24 4.28
C LEU A 161 -0.30 -16.20 4.54
N HIS A 162 -0.02 -16.50 5.82
CA HIS A 162 1.00 -17.47 6.21
C HIS A 162 0.65 -18.88 5.69
N MET A 163 -0.60 -19.32 5.90
CA MET A 163 -1.05 -20.64 5.42
C MET A 163 -1.09 -20.71 3.90
N LEU A 164 -1.66 -19.69 3.26
CA LEU A 164 -1.77 -19.59 1.81
C LEU A 164 -0.38 -19.71 1.16
N TYR A 165 0.57 -18.86 1.58
CA TYR A 165 1.90 -18.84 1.00
C TYR A 165 2.62 -20.18 1.15
N GLY A 166 2.61 -20.78 2.34
CA GLY A 166 3.26 -22.08 2.58
C GLY A 166 2.65 -23.20 1.74
N ASN A 167 1.32 -23.24 1.61
CA ASN A 167 0.63 -24.22 0.78
C ASN A 167 0.91 -23.99 -0.72
N MET A 168 0.88 -22.74 -1.19
CA MET A 168 1.22 -22.42 -2.59
C MET A 168 2.68 -22.75 -2.91
N TYR A 169 3.60 -22.45 -2.00
CA TYR A 169 5.02 -22.80 -2.17
C TYR A 169 5.23 -24.31 -2.27
N ARG A 170 4.63 -25.10 -1.35
CA ARG A 170 4.66 -26.58 -1.41
C ARG A 170 4.16 -27.12 -2.75
N ASP A 171 3.10 -26.51 -3.28
CA ASP A 171 2.44 -26.96 -4.52
C ASP A 171 3.12 -26.40 -5.80
N GLY A 172 4.22 -25.65 -5.66
CA GLY A 172 4.97 -25.05 -6.77
C GLY A 172 4.21 -23.89 -7.47
N LEU A 173 3.26 -23.28 -6.78
CA LEU A 173 2.43 -22.18 -7.28
C LEU A 173 2.99 -20.80 -6.93
N ALA A 174 3.89 -20.71 -5.94
CA ALA A 174 4.56 -19.48 -5.52
C ALA A 174 6.08 -19.65 -5.57
N GLU A 175 6.76 -18.56 -5.92
CA GLU A 175 8.22 -18.48 -5.83
C GLU A 175 8.68 -18.29 -4.36
N PRO A 176 9.92 -18.71 -4.02
CA PRO A 176 10.47 -18.42 -2.70
C PRO A 176 10.63 -16.90 -2.53
N MET A 177 9.95 -16.32 -1.55
CA MET A 177 9.97 -14.88 -1.27
C MET A 177 9.91 -14.59 0.22
N ILE A 178 10.43 -13.44 0.63
CA ILE A 178 10.20 -12.86 1.95
C ILE A 178 8.88 -12.10 1.91
N ILE A 179 8.02 -12.29 2.93
CA ILE A 179 6.79 -11.49 3.08
C ILE A 179 6.91 -10.65 4.34
N VAL A 180 6.61 -9.34 4.21
CA VAL A 180 6.70 -8.37 5.30
C VAL A 180 5.32 -7.78 5.57
N GLY A 181 4.78 -8.00 6.77
CA GLY A 181 3.58 -7.33 7.25
C GLY A 181 3.93 -5.92 7.75
N VAL A 182 3.45 -4.89 7.06
CA VAL A 182 3.81 -3.49 7.27
C VAL A 182 2.78 -2.80 8.16
N ASP A 183 3.23 -2.00 9.14
CA ASP A 183 2.38 -1.04 9.86
C ASP A 183 2.26 0.25 9.02
N MET A 184 1.05 0.60 8.61
CA MET A 184 0.78 1.86 7.90
C MET A 184 1.03 3.08 8.77
N TYR A 185 0.85 2.99 10.09
CA TYR A 185 1.06 4.13 10.95
C TYR A 185 2.54 4.56 10.94
N THR A 186 2.80 5.74 10.40
CA THR A 186 4.14 6.31 10.24
C THR A 186 4.19 7.66 10.95
N GLY A 187 4.40 7.60 12.24
CA GLY A 187 4.44 8.73 13.18
C GLY A 187 4.85 8.26 14.56
N LYS A 188 4.98 9.20 15.49
CA LYS A 188 5.36 8.88 16.87
C LYS A 188 4.27 8.08 17.57
N GLN A 189 4.61 6.88 18.05
CA GLN A 189 3.65 6.01 18.74
C GLN A 189 2.99 6.68 19.96
N ALA A 190 3.74 7.57 20.63
CA ALA A 190 3.26 8.29 21.82
C ALA A 190 2.02 9.16 21.58
N ILE A 191 1.72 9.55 20.34
CA ILE A 191 0.59 10.42 20.00
C ILE A 191 -0.44 9.74 19.09
N LYS A 192 -0.27 8.45 18.76
CA LYS A 192 -1.15 7.74 17.82
C LYS A 192 -2.61 7.82 18.23
N ASP A 193 -2.89 7.57 19.50
CA ASP A 193 -4.26 7.51 20.04
C ASP A 193 -4.91 8.90 20.20
N ASP A 194 -4.12 9.98 20.13
CA ASP A 194 -4.59 11.35 20.20
C ASP A 194 -4.95 11.96 18.83
N LEU A 195 -4.66 11.22 17.73
CA LEU A 195 -4.93 11.70 16.38
C LEU A 195 -6.40 11.51 15.99
N ASP A 196 -6.96 12.54 15.39
CA ASP A 196 -8.22 12.44 14.65
C ASP A 196 -8.03 11.73 13.30
N GLY A 197 -9.13 11.54 12.56
CA GLY A 197 -9.07 10.89 11.25
C GLY A 197 -8.14 11.57 10.25
N TYR A 198 -8.02 12.90 10.29
CA TYR A 198 -7.09 13.67 9.44
C TYR A 198 -5.63 13.43 9.82
N GLY A 199 -5.33 13.45 11.11
CA GLY A 199 -3.99 13.19 11.65
C GLY A 199 -3.55 11.75 11.37
N LEU A 200 -4.44 10.77 11.56
CA LEU A 200 -4.17 9.37 11.28
C LEU A 200 -3.95 9.14 9.78
N ARG A 201 -4.78 9.76 8.93
CA ARG A 201 -4.61 9.72 7.48
C ARG A 201 -3.26 10.28 7.04
N ALA A 202 -2.87 11.44 7.55
CA ALA A 202 -1.57 12.05 7.23
C ALA A 202 -0.39 11.17 7.69
N ALA A 203 -0.54 10.43 8.81
CA ALA A 203 0.45 9.45 9.24
C ALA A 203 0.50 8.23 8.32
N TYR A 204 -0.64 7.75 7.82
CA TYR A 204 -0.71 6.66 6.84
C TYR A 204 -0.10 7.04 5.50
N ASP A 205 -0.25 8.29 5.05
CA ASP A 205 0.37 8.76 3.80
C ASP A 205 1.90 8.67 3.83
N LYS A 206 2.52 8.85 4.98
CA LYS A 206 3.98 8.74 5.14
C LYS A 206 4.51 7.32 4.96
N THR A 207 3.66 6.29 5.06
CA THR A 207 4.09 4.89 4.83
C THR A 207 4.63 4.68 3.42
N VAL A 208 4.18 5.50 2.46
CA VAL A 208 4.64 5.47 1.07
C VAL A 208 6.15 5.69 0.99
N ASP A 209 6.66 6.67 1.72
CA ASP A 209 8.11 6.94 1.79
C ASP A 209 8.83 6.02 2.76
N ASP A 210 8.25 5.71 3.92
CA ASP A 210 8.83 4.83 4.93
C ASP A 210 9.21 3.46 4.36
N ILE A 211 8.34 2.84 3.55
CA ILE A 211 8.65 1.56 2.91
C ILE A 211 9.91 1.67 2.05
N ALA A 212 10.01 2.70 1.21
CA ALA A 212 11.09 2.80 0.22
C ALA A 212 12.40 3.37 0.77
N VAL A 213 12.31 4.22 1.82
CA VAL A 213 13.45 4.97 2.38
C VAL A 213 14.02 4.32 3.63
N ASP A 214 13.17 3.71 4.47
CA ASP A 214 13.57 3.14 5.75
C ASP A 214 13.48 1.59 5.75
N LEU A 215 12.31 1.02 5.43
CA LEU A 215 12.07 -0.43 5.56
C LEU A 215 12.82 -1.26 4.51
N MET A 216 12.82 -0.88 3.24
CA MET A 216 13.58 -1.60 2.20
C MET A 216 15.10 -1.64 2.46
N PRO A 217 15.77 -0.53 2.86
CA PRO A 217 17.15 -0.57 3.29
C PRO A 217 17.36 -1.50 4.50
N PHE A 218 16.51 -1.43 5.53
CA PHE A 218 16.57 -2.32 6.68
C PHE A 218 16.50 -3.79 6.27
N MET A 219 15.55 -4.15 5.39
CA MET A 219 15.41 -5.53 4.90
C MET A 219 16.66 -6.01 4.16
N ARG A 220 17.32 -5.15 3.38
CA ARG A 220 18.56 -5.49 2.66
C ARG A 220 19.78 -5.60 3.58
N GLU A 221 19.81 -4.85 4.68
CA GLU A 221 20.92 -4.88 5.63
C GLU A 221 20.88 -6.12 6.53
N HIS A 222 19.68 -6.56 6.90
CA HIS A 222 19.48 -7.59 7.93
C HIS A 222 19.04 -8.95 7.41
N TYR A 223 18.57 -9.02 6.17
CA TYR A 223 18.03 -10.24 5.54
C TYR A 223 18.57 -10.39 4.11
N ALA A 224 18.50 -11.61 3.58
CA ALA A 224 18.88 -11.90 2.19
C ALA A 224 17.85 -11.37 1.18
N ALA A 225 17.45 -10.08 1.30
CA ALA A 225 16.50 -9.43 0.43
C ALA A 225 17.16 -9.01 -0.89
N ALA A 226 16.65 -9.51 -2.02
CA ALA A 226 17.13 -9.17 -3.35
C ALA A 226 16.88 -7.70 -3.68
N GLN A 227 17.76 -7.12 -4.49
CA GLN A 227 17.63 -5.74 -4.97
C GLN A 227 16.95 -5.72 -6.35
N GLY A 228 16.44 -4.53 -6.71
CA GLY A 228 15.82 -4.28 -8.00
C GLY A 228 14.30 -4.36 -7.94
N ARG A 229 13.68 -3.61 -8.86
CA ARG A 229 12.22 -3.54 -8.95
C ARG A 229 11.59 -4.87 -9.33
N GLU A 230 12.32 -5.70 -10.07
CA GLU A 230 11.92 -7.05 -10.46
C GLU A 230 11.86 -8.05 -9.29
N ASN A 231 12.42 -7.66 -8.15
CA ASN A 231 12.42 -8.43 -6.90
C ASN A 231 11.59 -7.77 -5.79
N THR A 232 10.77 -6.77 -6.13
CA THR A 232 10.03 -6.01 -5.13
C THR A 232 8.56 -5.90 -5.49
N ALA A 233 7.70 -6.36 -4.59
CA ALA A 233 6.25 -6.27 -4.67
C ALA A 233 5.67 -5.49 -3.48
N VAL A 234 4.59 -4.76 -3.74
CA VAL A 234 3.74 -4.16 -2.71
C VAL A 234 2.30 -4.55 -2.95
N ALA A 235 1.60 -4.97 -1.91
CA ALA A 235 0.18 -5.31 -1.96
C ALA A 235 -0.54 -4.78 -0.73
N GLY A 236 -1.82 -4.50 -0.85
CA GLY A 236 -2.62 -4.09 0.28
C GLY A 236 -4.12 -4.19 0.01
N VAL A 237 -4.89 -4.05 1.09
CA VAL A 237 -6.36 -4.14 1.06
C VAL A 237 -6.99 -2.86 1.59
N SER A 238 -8.09 -2.41 1.02
CA SER A 238 -8.82 -1.21 1.48
C SER A 238 -7.88 0.02 1.47
N GLU A 239 -7.75 0.75 2.59
CA GLU A 239 -6.77 1.84 2.72
C GLU A 239 -5.34 1.37 2.41
N GLY A 240 -4.95 0.15 2.83
CA GLY A 240 -3.67 -0.45 2.45
C GLY A 240 -3.54 -0.71 0.96
N GLY A 241 -4.66 -1.00 0.29
CA GLY A 241 -4.74 -1.10 -1.18
C GLY A 241 -4.44 0.23 -1.84
N ALA A 242 -5.01 1.33 -1.34
CA ALA A 242 -4.68 2.67 -1.80
C ALA A 242 -3.21 3.01 -1.54
N LYS A 243 -2.67 2.69 -0.35
CA LYS A 243 -1.26 2.95 -0.04
C LYS A 243 -0.29 2.10 -0.86
N SER A 244 -0.67 0.86 -1.21
CA SER A 244 0.15 0.04 -2.12
C SER A 244 0.23 0.65 -3.53
N LEU A 245 -0.88 1.17 -4.04
CA LEU A 245 -0.89 1.92 -5.30
C LEU A 245 -0.04 3.20 -5.20
N CYS A 246 -0.22 3.99 -4.13
CA CYS A 246 0.59 5.18 -3.90
C CYS A 246 2.09 4.86 -3.84
N THR A 247 2.48 3.83 -3.06
CA THR A 247 3.87 3.39 -2.92
C THR A 247 4.44 2.92 -4.26
N GLY A 248 3.67 2.10 -4.99
CA GLY A 248 4.08 1.60 -6.29
C GLY A 248 4.33 2.71 -7.29
N PHE A 249 3.40 3.66 -7.43
CA PHE A 249 3.52 4.78 -8.38
C PHE A 249 4.53 5.84 -7.96
N GLN A 250 4.77 6.05 -6.67
CA GLN A 250 5.81 6.94 -6.16
C GLN A 250 7.22 6.39 -6.41
N TRP A 251 7.40 5.04 -6.35
CA TRP A 251 8.69 4.38 -6.35
C TRP A 251 8.81 3.30 -7.44
N LEU A 252 8.34 3.62 -8.67
CA LEU A 252 8.40 2.70 -9.83
C LEU A 252 9.81 2.23 -10.19
N ASP A 253 10.84 2.99 -9.83
CA ASP A 253 12.24 2.60 -9.98
C ASP A 253 12.67 1.49 -9.00
N LYS A 254 11.91 1.28 -7.93
CA LYS A 254 12.19 0.30 -6.87
C LYS A 254 11.19 -0.85 -6.82
N ILE A 255 9.96 -0.64 -7.33
CA ILE A 255 8.83 -1.57 -7.19
C ILE A 255 8.32 -1.96 -8.57
N GLY A 256 8.30 -3.26 -8.86
CA GLY A 256 7.82 -3.79 -10.13
C GLY A 256 6.42 -4.39 -10.08
N TYR A 257 6.00 -4.89 -8.91
CA TYR A 257 4.73 -5.59 -8.75
C TYR A 257 3.86 -4.86 -7.74
N ILE A 258 2.62 -4.55 -8.11
CA ILE A 258 1.72 -3.70 -7.33
C ILE A 258 0.34 -4.34 -7.28
N ALA A 259 -0.27 -4.47 -6.10
CA ALA A 259 -1.66 -4.88 -5.96
C ALA A 259 -2.45 -3.94 -5.06
N GLY A 260 -3.55 -3.39 -5.58
CA GLY A 260 -4.59 -2.68 -4.84
C GLY A 260 -5.85 -3.52 -4.78
N ILE A 261 -6.14 -4.12 -3.62
CA ILE A 261 -7.33 -4.95 -3.43
C ILE A 261 -8.39 -4.11 -2.73
N ALA A 262 -9.52 -3.87 -3.41
CA ALA A 262 -10.58 -2.96 -2.98
C ALA A 262 -10.01 -1.63 -2.45
N PRO A 263 -9.17 -0.92 -3.24
CA PRO A 263 -8.44 0.25 -2.76
C PRO A 263 -9.40 1.41 -2.46
N ASP A 264 -9.17 2.12 -1.36
CA ASP A 264 -9.88 3.34 -1.03
C ASP A 264 -9.66 4.43 -2.09
N GLY A 265 -10.64 5.33 -2.26
CA GLY A 265 -10.67 6.35 -3.32
C GLY A 265 -9.72 7.52 -3.13
N ASN A 266 -8.65 7.36 -2.36
CA ASN A 266 -7.74 8.43 -1.97
C ASN A 266 -6.35 8.36 -2.63
N VAL A 267 -6.20 7.56 -3.68
CA VAL A 267 -4.96 7.54 -4.50
C VAL A 267 -4.88 8.81 -5.36
N ILE A 268 -5.97 9.10 -6.06
CA ILE A 268 -6.16 10.31 -6.88
C ILE A 268 -7.54 10.89 -6.60
N SER A 269 -7.80 12.13 -7.01
CA SER A 269 -9.11 12.75 -6.87
C SER A 269 -10.15 12.01 -7.72
N VAL A 270 -11.18 11.46 -7.08
CA VAL A 270 -12.30 10.79 -7.74
C VAL A 270 -13.52 11.71 -7.73
N SER A 271 -14.00 12.12 -8.90
CA SER A 271 -15.16 13.02 -9.03
C SER A 271 -16.42 12.40 -8.45
N GLY A 272 -17.07 13.12 -7.51
CA GLY A 272 -18.29 12.65 -6.88
C GLY A 272 -18.12 11.67 -5.72
N TYR A 273 -16.88 11.36 -5.37
CA TYR A 273 -16.52 10.50 -4.25
C TYR A 273 -16.10 11.38 -3.07
N TYR A 274 -16.75 11.29 -1.93
CA TYR A 274 -16.54 12.04 -0.68
C TYR A 274 -16.24 13.55 -0.84
N SER A 275 -17.08 14.42 -0.42
CA SER A 275 -16.92 15.86 -0.65
C SER A 275 -16.20 16.64 0.47
N ASP A 276 -16.23 16.19 1.73
CA ASP A 276 -15.73 16.97 2.89
C ASP A 276 -15.14 16.05 4.01
N SER A 277 -14.39 15.02 3.65
CA SER A 277 -13.88 14.03 4.59
C SER A 277 -12.39 13.75 4.33
N TYR A 278 -11.66 13.30 5.35
CA TYR A 278 -10.27 12.84 5.20
C TYR A 278 -10.14 11.65 4.21
N TRP A 279 -11.23 10.94 3.91
CA TRP A 279 -11.28 9.89 2.89
C TRP A 279 -11.13 10.42 1.46
N SER A 280 -11.44 11.68 1.21
CA SER A 280 -11.41 12.29 -0.12
C SER A 280 -10.14 13.09 -0.43
N ILE A 281 -9.21 13.17 0.52
CA ILE A 281 -7.93 13.83 0.27
C ILE A 281 -7.06 12.91 -0.59
N PRO A 282 -6.81 13.25 -1.88
CA PRO A 282 -5.98 12.39 -2.72
C PRO A 282 -4.52 12.45 -2.28
N TYR A 283 -3.81 11.35 -2.47
CA TYR A 283 -2.35 11.31 -2.29
C TYR A 283 -1.64 12.03 -3.44
N PHE A 284 -2.07 11.77 -4.68
CA PHE A 284 -1.59 12.45 -5.87
C PHE A 284 -2.62 13.44 -6.39
N ASP A 285 -2.22 14.67 -6.69
CA ASP A 285 -3.04 15.59 -7.49
C ASP A 285 -3.24 15.06 -8.92
N VAL A 286 -2.17 14.48 -9.47
CA VAL A 286 -2.13 13.80 -10.77
C VAL A 286 -1.27 12.55 -10.63
N LEU A 287 -1.79 11.39 -11.05
CA LEU A 287 -1.03 10.14 -11.02
C LEU A 287 0.25 10.27 -11.86
N PRO A 288 1.44 9.91 -11.33
CA PRO A 288 2.67 9.95 -12.09
C PRO A 288 2.60 9.03 -13.32
N GLN A 289 2.98 9.58 -14.49
CA GLN A 289 3.08 8.79 -15.74
C GLN A 289 4.33 7.91 -15.67
N PRO A 290 4.21 6.57 -15.69
CA PRO A 290 5.38 5.70 -15.78
C PRO A 290 6.19 5.94 -17.06
N ALA A 291 7.52 5.95 -16.96
CA ALA A 291 8.36 5.84 -18.13
C ALA A 291 8.34 4.39 -18.66
N GLN A 292 8.72 4.17 -19.91
CA GLN A 292 8.60 2.85 -20.52
C GLN A 292 9.44 1.77 -19.80
N ASP A 293 10.59 2.13 -19.26
CA ASP A 293 11.49 1.26 -18.51
C ASP A 293 11.08 1.09 -17.03
N THR A 294 10.13 1.90 -16.55
CA THR A 294 9.57 1.81 -15.19
C THR A 294 8.08 1.46 -15.18
N MET A 295 7.49 1.04 -16.31
CA MET A 295 6.14 0.48 -16.30
C MET A 295 6.03 -0.65 -15.27
N PRO A 296 4.94 -0.77 -14.49
CA PRO A 296 4.72 -1.91 -13.62
C PRO A 296 4.95 -3.23 -14.37
N ILE A 297 5.68 -4.16 -13.78
CA ILE A 297 5.83 -5.51 -14.34
C ILE A 297 4.49 -6.24 -14.24
N TYR A 298 3.82 -6.09 -13.10
CA TYR A 298 2.45 -6.53 -12.93
C TYR A 298 1.71 -5.57 -11.99
N LEU A 299 0.56 -5.08 -12.44
CA LEU A 299 -0.35 -4.24 -11.66
C LEU A 299 -1.70 -4.92 -11.60
N TYR A 300 -2.15 -5.21 -10.38
CA TYR A 300 -3.39 -5.90 -10.10
C TYR A 300 -4.35 -5.03 -9.29
N LEU A 301 -5.54 -4.84 -9.82
CA LEU A 301 -6.68 -4.21 -9.17
C LEU A 301 -7.81 -5.22 -9.05
N ALA A 302 -8.46 -5.26 -7.90
CA ALA A 302 -9.63 -6.10 -7.72
C ALA A 302 -10.64 -5.46 -6.78
N VAL A 303 -11.93 -5.68 -7.03
CA VAL A 303 -13.03 -5.28 -6.15
C VAL A 303 -14.15 -6.30 -6.21
N GLY A 304 -14.78 -6.58 -5.07
CA GLY A 304 -15.93 -7.46 -4.98
C GLY A 304 -17.22 -6.76 -5.44
N SER A 305 -18.13 -7.48 -6.08
CA SER A 305 -19.41 -6.92 -6.57
C SER A 305 -20.37 -6.47 -5.45
N GLU A 306 -20.13 -6.95 -4.23
CA GLU A 306 -20.90 -6.60 -3.03
C GLU A 306 -20.14 -5.65 -2.09
N ASP A 307 -18.99 -5.09 -2.53
CA ASP A 307 -18.24 -4.09 -1.78
C ASP A 307 -19.04 -2.78 -1.69
N PRO A 308 -19.46 -2.34 -0.49
CA PRO A 308 -20.35 -1.18 -0.37
C PRO A 308 -19.62 0.17 -0.54
N TRP A 309 -18.28 0.17 -0.63
CA TRP A 309 -17.49 1.40 -0.56
C TRP A 309 -16.59 1.64 -1.78
N ASN A 310 -15.90 0.60 -2.28
CA ASN A 310 -14.74 0.80 -3.14
C ASN A 310 -14.92 0.38 -4.62
N ILE A 311 -16.14 -0.01 -5.03
CA ILE A 311 -16.41 -0.37 -6.44
C ILE A 311 -16.08 0.81 -7.35
N HIS A 312 -16.70 1.97 -7.08
CA HIS A 312 -16.54 3.15 -7.94
C HIS A 312 -15.10 3.68 -7.99
N SER A 313 -14.40 3.71 -6.85
CA SER A 313 -13.01 4.18 -6.80
C SER A 313 -12.06 3.25 -7.55
N THR A 314 -12.25 1.94 -7.43
CA THR A 314 -11.42 0.94 -8.11
C THR A 314 -11.65 0.98 -9.62
N GLU A 315 -12.91 1.04 -10.07
CA GLU A 315 -13.27 1.17 -11.47
C GLU A 315 -12.71 2.46 -12.08
N TYR A 316 -12.91 3.60 -11.43
CA TYR A 316 -12.38 4.88 -11.88
C TYR A 316 -10.85 4.88 -11.98
N PHE A 317 -10.15 4.25 -11.01
CA PHE A 317 -8.69 4.15 -11.06
C PHE A 317 -8.23 3.27 -12.25
N SER A 318 -8.95 2.18 -12.53
CA SER A 318 -8.72 1.35 -13.73
C SER A 318 -8.89 2.15 -15.02
N GLU A 319 -9.97 2.94 -15.16
CA GLU A 319 -10.18 3.81 -16.33
C GLU A 319 -9.05 4.85 -16.52
N VAL A 320 -8.54 5.41 -15.41
CA VAL A 320 -7.38 6.32 -15.45
C VAL A 320 -6.13 5.61 -15.96
N LEU A 321 -5.84 4.41 -15.46
CA LEU A 321 -4.70 3.61 -15.94
C LEU A 321 -4.82 3.26 -17.42
N GLU A 322 -6.01 2.90 -17.90
CA GLU A 322 -6.28 2.67 -19.32
C GLU A 322 -5.99 3.92 -20.15
N SER A 323 -6.48 5.09 -19.69
CA SER A 323 -6.25 6.38 -20.37
C SER A 323 -4.78 6.77 -20.44
N MET A 324 -3.97 6.31 -19.49
CA MET A 324 -2.52 6.51 -19.43
C MET A 324 -1.74 5.46 -20.20
N GLY A 325 -2.39 4.41 -20.74
CA GLY A 325 -1.72 3.29 -21.40
C GLY A 325 -0.92 2.41 -20.46
N VAL A 326 -1.28 2.35 -19.17
CA VAL A 326 -0.66 1.50 -18.16
C VAL A 326 -1.34 0.13 -18.15
N SER A 327 -0.61 -0.93 -18.52
CA SER A 327 -1.12 -2.29 -18.47
C SER A 327 -1.42 -2.70 -17.03
N HIS A 328 -2.62 -3.23 -16.79
CA HIS A 328 -3.05 -3.73 -15.50
C HIS A 328 -4.11 -4.81 -15.65
N GLN A 329 -4.24 -5.64 -14.63
CA GLN A 329 -5.34 -6.58 -14.46
C GLN A 329 -6.39 -5.91 -13.58
N TYR A 330 -7.63 -5.78 -14.06
CA TYR A 330 -8.77 -5.33 -13.27
C TYR A 330 -9.81 -6.43 -13.16
N ASP A 331 -10.15 -6.83 -11.94
CA ASP A 331 -11.13 -7.84 -11.65
C ASP A 331 -12.29 -7.28 -10.82
N TYR A 332 -13.49 -7.32 -11.39
CA TYR A 332 -14.75 -7.14 -10.68
C TYR A 332 -15.32 -8.52 -10.37
N VAL A 333 -15.32 -8.92 -9.09
CA VAL A 333 -15.53 -10.32 -8.71
C VAL A 333 -16.90 -10.52 -8.08
N GLU A 334 -17.75 -11.28 -8.77
CA GLU A 334 -19.13 -11.55 -8.34
C GLU A 334 -19.21 -12.29 -7.00
N GLY A 335 -20.12 -11.83 -6.11
CA GLY A 335 -20.45 -12.47 -4.85
C GLY A 335 -19.47 -12.24 -3.71
N PHE A 336 -18.47 -11.34 -3.89
CA PHE A 336 -17.55 -10.96 -2.83
C PHE A 336 -17.82 -9.55 -2.33
N GLY A 337 -17.71 -9.37 -1.01
CA GLY A 337 -17.81 -8.10 -0.33
C GLY A 337 -16.45 -7.48 0.02
N HIS A 338 -16.45 -6.62 1.03
CA HIS A 338 -15.25 -5.99 1.59
C HIS A 338 -14.77 -6.76 2.82
N ASP A 339 -14.23 -7.95 2.64
CA ASP A 339 -13.93 -8.88 3.73
C ASP A 339 -12.72 -9.79 3.46
N SER A 340 -12.38 -10.60 4.47
CA SER A 340 -11.21 -11.46 4.43
C SER A 340 -11.29 -12.59 3.41
N ASP A 341 -12.50 -13.03 3.01
CA ASP A 341 -12.65 -14.08 2.01
C ASP A 341 -12.24 -13.56 0.64
N PHE A 342 -12.58 -12.28 0.36
CA PHE A 342 -12.11 -11.59 -0.84
C PHE A 342 -10.59 -11.38 -0.83
N TRP A 343 -10.02 -10.92 0.31
CA TRP A 343 -8.56 -10.73 0.41
C TRP A 343 -7.78 -12.01 0.10
N ARG A 344 -8.25 -13.15 0.61
CA ARG A 344 -7.62 -14.47 0.43
C ARG A 344 -7.50 -14.85 -1.05
N VAL A 345 -8.60 -14.76 -1.79
CA VAL A 345 -8.62 -15.16 -3.20
C VAL A 345 -7.82 -14.20 -4.07
N CYS A 346 -7.83 -12.89 -3.76
CA CYS A 346 -6.99 -11.92 -4.46
C CYS A 346 -5.50 -12.15 -4.22
N MET A 347 -5.10 -12.43 -2.96
CA MET A 347 -3.69 -12.72 -2.63
C MET A 347 -3.20 -14.02 -3.26
N TYR A 348 -4.05 -15.06 -3.39
CA TYR A 348 -3.70 -16.25 -4.16
C TYR A 348 -3.33 -15.91 -5.60
N ASN A 349 -4.15 -15.13 -6.28
CA ASN A 349 -3.92 -14.74 -7.66
C ASN A 349 -2.67 -13.87 -7.81
N PHE A 350 -2.46 -12.93 -6.92
CA PHE A 350 -1.29 -12.03 -6.95
C PHE A 350 0.01 -12.80 -6.69
N ILE A 351 0.09 -13.57 -5.60
CA ILE A 351 1.27 -14.37 -5.22
C ILE A 351 1.62 -15.37 -6.32
N GLY A 352 0.62 -15.96 -6.96
CA GLY A 352 0.82 -16.92 -8.06
C GLY A 352 1.43 -16.32 -9.32
N LYS A 353 1.52 -14.99 -9.45
CA LYS A 353 1.97 -14.31 -10.67
C LYS A 353 3.23 -13.46 -10.49
N ILE A 354 3.63 -13.14 -9.25
CA ILE A 354 4.81 -12.31 -9.01
C ILE A 354 6.10 -13.14 -8.97
N PHE A 355 7.20 -12.51 -9.39
CA PHE A 355 8.57 -13.03 -9.31
C PHE A 355 8.90 -14.26 -10.19
N LYS A 356 8.05 -14.58 -11.17
CA LYS A 356 8.23 -15.71 -12.13
C LYS A 356 9.04 -15.35 -13.35
#